data_c8a7163d2731f289a1d1efb0316928ee
#
_entry.id   c8a7163d2731f289a1d1efb0316928ee
#
_cell.length_a   1.000
_cell.length_b   1.000
_cell.length_c   1.000
_cell.angle_alpha   90.00
_cell.angle_beta   90.00
_cell.angle_gamma   90.00
#
_symmetry.space_group_name_H-M   'P 1'
#
loop_
_entity.id
_entity.type
_entity.pdbx_description
1 polymer ?
#
loop_
_entity_poly.entity_id
_entity_poly.type
_entity_poly.pdbx_seq_one_letter_code
_entity_poly.pdbx_strand_id
1 'polypeptide(L)'
;MSLLNFTLAQIEAFACVCESGTLTQAARKLKKDRTTVSELVDYLELDLGYPLFDRSTRPLTLTDAGQLLYRQARLFLHEAQAFAQIARQIPQQMSAHITLCYDPFTPRDFLFRLTRLLQSRQIQAELIMCERSQAEQWLEEGLADIGLFQAMNRSVNGTLRWRVTGSISLAVYAAKGFFPAMPASILQLASSTQLIPFQTMPDWLAQRLRIADRTVRVNEITMLEKLLAAGDGWAFLPDHFQAESWPGVERVETEFGDSGLSHPMVTLSKPGQIAQPLLTQLLDAMQEAWGPDSAG
;
A
#
# COMPACT_ATOMS: atom_id res chain seq x y z
N MET A 1 -4.81 39.80 -4.20
CA MET A 1 -4.16 39.77 -2.89
C MET A 1 -3.69 38.35 -2.64
N SER A 2 -2.42 38.14 -2.33
CA SER A 2 -1.94 36.79 -1.94
C SER A 2 -2.58 36.42 -0.60
N LEU A 3 -3.22 35.28 -0.54
CA LEU A 3 -3.81 34.72 0.71
C LEU A 3 -2.74 34.20 1.68
N LEU A 4 -1.48 34.11 1.23
CA LEU A 4 -0.36 33.58 2.01
C LEU A 4 0.69 34.69 2.14
N ASN A 5 1.15 34.91 3.36
CA ASN A 5 2.20 35.89 3.66
C ASN A 5 3.62 35.30 3.51
N PHE A 6 3.74 34.03 3.20
CA PHE A 6 4.99 33.30 3.06
C PHE A 6 5.09 32.56 1.71
N THR A 7 6.29 32.17 1.32
CA THR A 7 6.59 31.50 0.04
C THR A 7 6.90 30.00 0.25
N LEU A 8 6.76 29.23 -0.83
CA LEU A 8 7.17 27.82 -0.85
C LEU A 8 8.66 27.65 -0.51
N ALA A 9 9.51 28.55 -1.03
CA ALA A 9 10.96 28.52 -0.77
C ALA A 9 11.32 28.71 0.71
N GLN A 10 10.57 29.51 1.44
CA GLN A 10 10.74 29.71 2.88
C GLN A 10 10.37 28.41 3.64
N ILE A 11 9.26 27.75 3.25
CA ILE A 11 8.84 26.48 3.86
C ILE A 11 9.84 25.37 3.55
N GLU A 12 10.36 25.29 2.31
CA GLU A 12 11.39 24.33 1.92
C GLU A 12 12.68 24.52 2.73
N ALA A 13 13.12 25.77 2.90
CA ALA A 13 14.30 26.08 3.69
C ALA A 13 14.11 25.66 5.15
N PHE A 14 12.98 25.99 5.76
CA PHE A 14 12.64 25.61 7.13
C PHE A 14 12.62 24.08 7.30
N ALA A 15 11.89 23.36 6.47
CA ALA A 15 11.79 21.90 6.56
C ALA A 15 13.16 21.24 6.35
N CYS A 16 13.95 21.72 5.38
CA CYS A 16 15.30 21.21 5.12
C CYS A 16 16.26 21.43 6.29
N VAL A 17 16.17 22.57 6.99
CA VAL A 17 16.95 22.81 8.21
C VAL A 17 16.55 21.87 9.32
N CYS A 18 15.27 21.63 9.52
CA CYS A 18 14.77 20.65 10.50
C CYS A 18 15.30 19.24 10.24
N GLU A 19 15.28 18.78 8.99
CA GLU A 19 15.76 17.45 8.58
C GLU A 19 17.29 17.31 8.69
N SER A 20 18.02 18.38 8.36
CA SER A 20 19.48 18.35 8.27
C SER A 20 20.15 18.68 9.61
N GLY A 21 19.42 19.25 10.57
CA GLY A 21 19.92 19.66 11.87
C GLY A 21 20.82 20.91 11.84
N THR A 22 21.30 21.36 10.68
CA THR A 22 22.16 22.54 10.54
C THR A 22 21.87 23.32 9.24
N LEU A 23 22.00 24.64 9.32
CA LEU A 23 21.89 25.54 8.16
C LEU A 23 22.90 25.19 7.04
N THR A 24 24.10 24.75 7.39
CA THR A 24 25.15 24.40 6.41
C THR A 24 24.80 23.14 5.62
N GLN A 25 24.25 22.13 6.26
CA GLN A 25 23.81 20.89 5.59
C GLN A 25 22.57 21.15 4.73
N ALA A 26 21.62 21.93 5.26
CA ALA A 26 20.43 22.35 4.52
C ALA A 26 20.80 23.14 3.24
N ALA A 27 21.76 24.07 3.34
CA ALA A 27 22.24 24.84 2.21
C ALA A 27 22.84 23.96 1.10
N ARG A 28 23.63 22.95 1.48
CA ARG A 28 24.16 21.95 0.52
C ARG A 28 23.05 21.15 -0.15
N LYS A 29 22.06 20.67 0.64
CA LYS A 29 20.92 19.91 0.13
C LYS A 29 20.06 20.72 -0.84
N LEU A 30 19.84 21.99 -0.53
CA LEU A 30 19.07 22.93 -1.37
C LEU A 30 19.86 23.56 -2.51
N LYS A 31 21.18 23.32 -2.62
CA LYS A 31 22.10 23.95 -3.57
C LYS A 31 22.04 25.48 -3.51
N LYS A 32 22.00 26.03 -2.31
CA LYS A 32 21.95 27.48 -2.00
C LYS A 32 23.08 27.83 -1.02
N ASP A 33 23.36 29.13 -0.91
CA ASP A 33 24.27 29.61 0.12
C ASP A 33 23.64 29.56 1.51
N ARG A 34 24.50 29.37 2.54
CA ARG A 34 24.04 29.29 3.94
C ARG A 34 23.29 30.57 4.36
N THR A 35 23.74 31.73 3.89
CA THR A 35 23.11 33.02 4.16
C THR A 35 21.70 33.08 3.60
N THR A 36 21.52 32.67 2.34
CA THR A 36 20.20 32.58 1.70
C THR A 36 19.23 31.67 2.46
N VAL A 37 19.70 30.48 2.94
CA VAL A 37 18.86 29.58 3.71
C VAL A 37 18.49 30.18 5.07
N SER A 38 19.43 30.89 5.72
CA SER A 38 19.15 31.60 6.97
C SER A 38 18.10 32.70 6.78
N GLU A 39 18.27 33.53 5.75
CA GLU A 39 17.33 34.61 5.41
C GLU A 39 15.93 34.08 5.11
N LEU A 40 15.81 32.99 4.35
CA LEU A 40 14.51 32.37 4.06
C LEU A 40 13.79 31.91 5.34
N VAL A 41 14.52 31.35 6.29
CA VAL A 41 13.97 30.96 7.60
C VAL A 41 13.61 32.20 8.42
N ASP A 42 14.49 33.20 8.46
CA ASP A 42 14.26 34.46 9.19
C ASP A 42 13.00 35.18 8.68
N TYR A 43 12.83 35.25 7.36
CA TYR A 43 11.62 35.80 6.75
C TYR A 43 10.38 34.99 7.06
N LEU A 44 10.47 33.66 7.09
CA LEU A 44 9.34 32.82 7.49
C LEU A 44 8.90 33.12 8.94
N GLU A 45 9.85 33.19 9.88
CA GLU A 45 9.58 33.55 11.27
C GLU A 45 8.95 34.96 11.38
N LEU A 46 9.44 35.92 10.57
CA LEU A 46 8.87 37.26 10.50
C LEU A 46 7.44 37.27 9.97
N ASP A 47 7.19 36.56 8.87
CA ASP A 47 5.86 36.49 8.24
C ASP A 47 4.83 35.79 9.13
N LEU A 48 5.27 34.85 9.95
CA LEU A 48 4.45 34.13 10.91
C LEU A 48 4.28 34.86 12.25
N GLY A 49 5.22 35.75 12.61
CA GLY A 49 5.19 36.52 13.84
C GLY A 49 5.68 35.78 15.09
N TYR A 50 6.31 34.62 14.93
CA TYR A 50 6.89 33.86 16.05
C TYR A 50 8.11 33.03 15.62
N PRO A 51 9.05 32.75 16.59
CA PRO A 51 10.26 31.99 16.27
C PRO A 51 9.95 30.49 16.10
N LEU A 52 10.60 29.86 15.12
CA LEU A 52 10.52 28.43 14.86
C LEU A 52 11.72 27.67 15.44
N PHE A 53 12.86 28.36 15.60
CA PHE A 53 14.07 27.81 16.18
C PHE A 53 14.48 28.55 17.46
N ASP A 54 14.96 27.80 18.43
CA ASP A 54 15.66 28.35 19.58
C ASP A 54 17.14 28.61 19.21
N ARG A 55 17.52 29.88 19.09
CA ARG A 55 18.87 30.30 18.70
C ARG A 55 19.84 30.34 19.88
N SER A 56 19.36 30.14 21.09
CA SER A 56 20.21 30.09 22.29
C SER A 56 20.93 28.76 22.43
N THR A 57 20.47 27.73 21.73
CA THR A 57 21.00 26.37 21.81
C THR A 57 21.99 26.04 20.67
N ARG A 58 22.95 25.19 20.95
CA ARG A 58 23.84 24.58 19.96
C ARG A 58 23.93 23.07 20.21
N PRO A 59 23.44 22.20 19.29
CA PRO A 59 22.88 22.51 17.97
C PRO A 59 21.55 23.28 18.03
N LEU A 60 21.15 23.88 16.91
CA LEU A 60 19.90 24.59 16.74
C LEU A 60 18.71 23.66 17.01
N THR A 61 17.80 24.03 17.91
CA THR A 61 16.64 23.22 18.28
C THR A 61 15.33 23.92 17.87
N LEU A 62 14.29 23.11 17.61
CA LEU A 62 12.97 23.65 17.31
C LEU A 62 12.26 24.13 18.57
N THR A 63 11.53 25.24 18.45
CA THR A 63 10.51 25.63 19.43
C THR A 63 9.31 24.69 19.35
N ASP A 64 8.41 24.74 20.34
CA ASP A 64 7.13 23.98 20.29
C ASP A 64 6.33 24.37 19.04
N ALA A 65 6.27 25.65 18.69
CA ALA A 65 5.66 26.15 17.47
C ALA A 65 6.36 25.60 16.20
N GLY A 66 7.70 25.55 16.21
CA GLY A 66 8.50 24.96 15.15
C GLY A 66 8.21 23.48 14.96
N GLN A 67 8.07 22.70 16.04
CA GLN A 67 7.73 21.27 15.94
C GLN A 67 6.34 21.04 15.34
N LEU A 68 5.36 21.84 15.72
CA LEU A 68 4.01 21.76 15.17
C LEU A 68 4.02 22.14 13.68
N LEU A 69 4.66 23.27 13.34
CA LEU A 69 4.74 23.73 11.96
C LEU A 69 5.52 22.77 11.06
N TYR A 70 6.59 22.14 11.56
CA TYR A 70 7.37 21.18 10.77
C TYR A 70 6.54 19.98 10.28
N ARG A 71 5.65 19.46 11.12
CA ARG A 71 4.72 18.39 10.71
C ARG A 71 3.81 18.83 9.56
N GLN A 72 3.27 20.05 9.64
CA GLN A 72 2.42 20.61 8.58
C GLN A 72 3.23 20.97 7.32
N ALA A 73 4.43 21.53 7.48
CA ALA A 73 5.32 21.86 6.37
C ALA A 73 5.68 20.63 5.53
N ARG A 74 5.94 19.49 6.16
CA ARG A 74 6.20 18.23 5.45
C ARG A 74 5.02 17.78 4.59
N LEU A 75 3.80 17.85 5.12
CA LEU A 75 2.58 17.51 4.38
C LEU A 75 2.38 18.46 3.20
N PHE A 76 2.53 19.76 3.44
CA PHE A 76 2.39 20.78 2.41
C PHE A 76 3.42 20.62 1.29
N LEU A 77 4.69 20.38 1.62
CA LEU A 77 5.74 20.16 0.63
C LEU A 77 5.51 18.90 -0.19
N HIS A 78 4.98 17.85 0.43
CA HIS A 78 4.59 16.65 -0.29
C HIS A 78 3.49 16.93 -1.33
N GLU A 79 2.45 17.68 -0.96
CA GLU A 79 1.39 18.09 -1.91
C GLU A 79 1.93 19.04 -3.00
N ALA A 80 2.86 19.95 -2.66
CA ALA A 80 3.50 20.81 -3.63
C ALA A 80 4.36 20.04 -4.65
N GLN A 81 5.09 19.02 -4.21
CA GLN A 81 5.82 18.12 -5.11
C GLN A 81 4.87 17.34 -6.02
N ALA A 82 3.75 16.86 -5.47
CA ALA A 82 2.68 16.21 -6.21
C ALA A 82 2.15 17.12 -7.33
N PHE A 83 1.85 18.37 -7.01
CA PHE A 83 1.42 19.38 -7.99
C PHE A 83 2.46 19.59 -9.09
N ALA A 84 3.74 19.71 -8.71
CA ALA A 84 4.81 19.89 -9.69
C ALA A 84 4.99 18.71 -10.64
N GLN A 85 4.76 17.46 -10.15
CA GLN A 85 4.77 16.27 -11.00
C GLN A 85 3.61 16.28 -12.00
N ILE A 86 2.39 16.58 -11.53
CA ILE A 86 1.20 16.70 -12.39
C ILE A 86 1.45 17.75 -13.49
N ALA A 87 1.95 18.93 -13.12
CA ALA A 87 2.22 20.01 -14.07
C ALA A 87 3.22 19.59 -15.17
N ARG A 88 4.19 18.73 -14.86
CA ARG A 88 5.14 18.18 -15.85
C ARG A 88 4.51 17.12 -16.77
N GLN A 89 3.48 16.43 -16.32
CA GLN A 89 2.83 15.37 -17.08
C GLN A 89 1.75 15.89 -18.05
N ILE A 90 1.21 17.08 -17.83
CA ILE A 90 0.16 17.68 -18.68
C ILE A 90 0.51 17.65 -20.17
N PRO A 91 1.78 17.89 -20.63
CA PRO A 91 2.13 17.82 -22.05
C PRO A 91 2.21 16.40 -22.63
N GLN A 92 2.25 15.36 -21.79
CA GLN A 92 2.46 13.95 -22.20
C GLN A 92 1.17 13.13 -22.31
N GLN A 93 0.00 13.75 -22.25
CA GLN A 93 -1.32 13.10 -22.19
C GLN A 93 -1.78 12.42 -23.50
N MET A 94 -0.89 11.83 -24.30
CA MET A 94 -1.34 11.14 -25.53
C MET A 94 -1.49 9.62 -25.44
N SER A 95 -1.02 8.98 -24.38
CA SER A 95 -1.45 7.60 -24.02
C SER A 95 -1.19 7.41 -22.52
N ALA A 96 -2.28 7.29 -21.77
CA ALA A 96 -2.17 7.01 -20.34
C ALA A 96 -1.67 5.57 -20.16
N HIS A 97 -0.51 5.41 -19.55
CA HIS A 97 0.04 4.12 -19.15
C HIS A 97 -0.03 4.03 -17.62
N ILE A 98 -0.47 2.89 -17.11
CA ILE A 98 -0.58 2.64 -15.66
C ILE A 98 0.11 1.33 -15.32
N THR A 99 1.05 1.40 -14.40
CA THR A 99 1.68 0.22 -13.77
C THR A 99 0.97 -0.08 -12.46
N LEU A 100 0.25 -1.21 -12.42
CA LEU A 100 -0.49 -1.69 -11.26
C LEU A 100 0.23 -2.89 -10.64
N CYS A 101 0.70 -2.71 -9.40
CA CYS A 101 1.23 -3.79 -8.56
C CYS A 101 0.10 -4.43 -7.76
N TYR A 102 0.10 -5.76 -7.65
CA TYR A 102 -0.99 -6.45 -6.96
C TYR A 102 -0.53 -7.64 -6.12
N ASP A 103 -1.33 -7.92 -5.10
CA ASP A 103 -1.18 -9.04 -4.18
C ASP A 103 -1.51 -10.38 -4.87
N PRO A 104 -0.79 -11.47 -4.58
CA PRO A 104 -1.12 -12.81 -5.09
C PRO A 104 -2.57 -13.26 -4.86
N PHE A 105 -3.21 -12.76 -3.80
CA PHE A 105 -4.60 -13.06 -3.48
C PHE A 105 -5.64 -12.18 -4.20
N THR A 106 -5.18 -11.23 -5.02
CA THR A 106 -6.09 -10.41 -5.83
C THR A 106 -6.89 -11.28 -6.80
N PRO A 107 -8.24 -11.14 -6.86
CA PRO A 107 -9.07 -11.93 -7.77
C PRO A 107 -8.67 -11.73 -9.24
N ARG A 108 -8.43 -12.83 -9.96
CA ARG A 108 -8.02 -12.77 -11.37
C ARG A 108 -9.11 -12.23 -12.28
N ASP A 109 -10.37 -12.52 -11.97
CA ASP A 109 -11.51 -11.98 -12.70
C ASP A 109 -11.64 -10.47 -12.52
N PHE A 110 -11.35 -9.95 -11.33
CA PHE A 110 -11.23 -8.51 -11.12
C PHE A 110 -10.15 -7.90 -12.02
N LEU A 111 -8.94 -8.46 -12.03
CA LEU A 111 -7.83 -7.97 -12.87
C LEU A 111 -8.21 -8.02 -14.36
N PHE A 112 -8.87 -9.08 -14.79
CA PHE A 112 -9.34 -9.21 -16.18
C PHE A 112 -10.37 -8.13 -16.51
N ARG A 113 -11.42 -7.96 -15.69
CA ARG A 113 -12.43 -6.90 -15.87
C ARG A 113 -11.80 -5.51 -15.86
N LEU A 114 -10.90 -5.25 -14.90
CA LEU A 114 -10.19 -3.97 -14.81
C LEU A 114 -9.40 -3.69 -16.08
N THR A 115 -8.64 -4.67 -16.56
CA THR A 115 -7.86 -4.50 -17.81
C THR A 115 -8.76 -4.17 -19.00
N ARG A 116 -9.92 -4.83 -19.12
CA ARG A 116 -10.89 -4.54 -20.19
C ARG A 116 -11.48 -3.14 -20.08
N LEU A 117 -11.82 -2.70 -18.86
CA LEU A 117 -12.32 -1.34 -18.61
C LEU A 117 -11.25 -0.28 -18.93
N LEU A 118 -10.00 -0.50 -18.53
CA LEU A 118 -8.91 0.42 -18.84
C LEU A 118 -8.66 0.51 -20.35
N GLN A 119 -8.65 -0.62 -21.05
CA GLN A 119 -8.54 -0.65 -22.52
C GLN A 119 -9.67 0.13 -23.21
N SER A 120 -10.93 -0.02 -22.76
CA SER A 120 -12.06 0.73 -23.32
C SER A 120 -11.94 2.23 -23.13
N ARG A 121 -11.18 2.67 -22.12
CA ARG A 121 -10.87 4.08 -21.81
C ARG A 121 -9.55 4.54 -22.43
N GLN A 122 -8.96 3.74 -23.31
CA GLN A 122 -7.66 4.01 -23.96
C GLN A 122 -6.47 4.16 -22.96
N ILE A 123 -6.57 3.49 -21.81
CA ILE A 123 -5.52 3.42 -20.81
C ILE A 123 -4.78 2.08 -20.98
N GLN A 124 -3.46 2.14 -21.21
CA GLN A 124 -2.61 0.95 -21.20
C GLN A 124 -2.28 0.59 -19.77
N ALA A 125 -2.43 -0.70 -19.42
CA ALA A 125 -2.14 -1.20 -18.09
C ALA A 125 -1.05 -2.27 -18.12
N GLU A 126 -0.05 -2.12 -17.28
CA GLU A 126 0.91 -3.16 -16.93
C GLU A 126 0.52 -3.71 -15.55
N LEU A 127 0.40 -5.02 -15.43
CA LEU A 127 0.00 -5.72 -14.21
C LEU A 127 1.19 -6.49 -13.66
N ILE A 128 1.67 -6.12 -12.47
CA ILE A 128 2.84 -6.73 -11.84
C ILE A 128 2.45 -7.34 -10.51
N MET A 129 2.58 -8.67 -10.41
CA MET A 129 2.44 -9.36 -9.14
C MET A 129 3.75 -9.25 -8.36
N CYS A 130 3.70 -8.64 -7.18
CA CYS A 130 4.88 -8.46 -6.34
C CYS A 130 4.52 -8.40 -4.85
N GLU A 131 5.56 -8.35 -4.01
CA GLU A 131 5.40 -8.10 -2.59
C GLU A 131 4.97 -6.66 -2.33
N ARG A 132 4.18 -6.47 -1.27
CA ARG A 132 3.70 -5.15 -0.88
C ARG A 132 4.85 -4.17 -0.58
N SER A 133 5.88 -4.62 0.13
CA SER A 133 7.07 -3.80 0.43
C SER A 133 7.76 -3.30 -0.84
N GLN A 134 7.87 -4.16 -1.84
CA GLN A 134 8.41 -3.80 -3.16
C GLN A 134 7.51 -2.80 -3.89
N ALA A 135 6.19 -3.02 -3.84
CA ALA A 135 5.24 -2.10 -4.45
C ALA A 135 5.26 -0.72 -3.77
N GLU A 136 5.32 -0.66 -2.43
CA GLU A 136 5.42 0.59 -1.68
C GLU A 136 6.68 1.37 -2.09
N GLN A 137 7.83 0.69 -2.21
CA GLN A 137 9.06 1.30 -2.71
C GLN A 137 8.89 1.83 -4.14
N TRP A 138 8.36 1.03 -5.06
CA TRP A 138 8.14 1.44 -6.46
C TRP A 138 7.15 2.60 -6.59
N LEU A 139 6.12 2.64 -5.75
CA LEU A 139 5.22 3.80 -5.68
C LEU A 139 5.96 5.06 -5.21
N GLU A 140 6.85 4.95 -4.22
CA GLU A 140 7.65 6.08 -3.76
C GLU A 140 8.66 6.57 -4.80
N GLU A 141 9.27 5.66 -5.55
CA GLU A 141 10.22 5.93 -6.63
C GLU A 141 9.55 6.38 -7.93
N GLY A 142 8.22 6.20 -8.06
CA GLY A 142 7.48 6.52 -9.28
C GLY A 142 7.63 5.47 -10.39
N LEU A 143 8.04 4.25 -10.05
CA LEU A 143 8.14 3.10 -10.95
C LEU A 143 6.82 2.32 -11.07
N ALA A 144 5.94 2.44 -10.09
CA ALA A 144 4.58 1.94 -10.13
C ALA A 144 3.59 3.07 -9.80
N ASP A 145 2.40 3.00 -10.34
CA ASP A 145 1.37 4.04 -10.20
C ASP A 145 0.36 3.69 -9.12
N ILE A 146 0.00 2.43 -9.02
CA ILE A 146 -1.00 1.94 -8.08
C ILE A 146 -0.59 0.58 -7.52
N GLY A 147 -0.91 0.35 -6.23
CA GLY A 147 -0.80 -0.94 -5.58
C GLY A 147 -2.16 -1.43 -5.10
N LEU A 148 -2.47 -2.73 -5.26
CA LEU A 148 -3.65 -3.37 -4.73
C LEU A 148 -3.23 -4.53 -3.82
N PHE A 149 -3.45 -4.37 -2.52
CA PHE A 149 -2.95 -5.28 -1.49
C PHE A 149 -3.96 -5.47 -0.37
N GLN A 150 -3.80 -6.54 0.41
CA GLN A 150 -4.55 -6.70 1.65
C GLN A 150 -4.26 -5.53 2.60
N ALA A 151 -5.31 -5.05 3.29
CA ALA A 151 -5.15 -3.99 4.27
C ALA A 151 -4.28 -4.46 5.44
N MET A 152 -3.28 -3.65 5.80
CA MET A 152 -2.46 -3.87 6.99
C MET A 152 -2.97 -3.04 8.17
N ASN A 153 -2.79 -3.54 9.39
CA ASN A 153 -3.07 -2.74 10.58
C ASN A 153 -2.13 -1.52 10.64
N ARG A 154 -2.68 -0.35 10.31
CA ARG A 154 -2.28 1.00 10.73
C ARG A 154 -0.94 1.62 10.29
N SER A 155 -0.07 1.01 9.53
CA SER A 155 1.09 1.74 9.02
C SER A 155 1.21 1.66 7.50
N VAL A 156 0.48 2.53 6.85
CA VAL A 156 0.90 3.01 5.53
C VAL A 156 2.03 4.01 5.82
N ASN A 157 3.17 3.88 5.14
CA ASN A 157 4.17 4.94 5.13
C ASN A 157 3.45 6.26 4.87
N GLY A 158 3.70 7.29 5.69
CA GLY A 158 2.92 8.53 5.70
C GLY A 158 2.93 9.32 4.38
N THR A 159 3.57 8.79 3.33
CA THR A 159 3.66 9.35 1.97
C THR A 159 2.64 8.76 1.00
N LEU A 160 2.07 7.58 1.28
CA LEU A 160 1.11 6.91 0.43
C LEU A 160 -0.32 7.14 0.94
N ARG A 161 -1.25 7.33 0.02
CA ARG A 161 -2.70 7.29 0.30
C ARG A 161 -3.22 5.89 0.07
N TRP A 162 -4.17 5.48 0.87
CA TRP A 162 -4.87 4.22 0.71
C TRP A 162 -6.39 4.41 0.69
N ARG A 163 -7.06 3.55 -0.06
CA ARG A 163 -8.52 3.50 -0.14
C ARG A 163 -8.95 2.04 -0.15
N VAL A 164 -9.99 1.72 0.61
CA VAL A 164 -10.61 0.40 0.53
C VAL A 164 -11.23 0.22 -0.84
N THR A 165 -10.88 -0.89 -1.50
CA THR A 165 -11.37 -1.25 -2.83
C THR A 165 -12.45 -2.32 -2.74
N GLY A 166 -12.27 -3.26 -1.81
CA GLY A 166 -13.20 -4.37 -1.58
C GLY A 166 -12.69 -5.30 -0.48
N SER A 167 -13.16 -6.52 -0.45
CA SER A 167 -12.71 -7.55 0.48
C SER A 167 -12.62 -8.91 -0.22
N ILE A 168 -11.77 -9.77 0.31
CA ILE A 168 -11.66 -11.18 -0.07
C ILE A 168 -12.00 -12.02 1.14
N SER A 169 -12.67 -13.15 0.92
CA SER A 169 -12.95 -14.16 1.95
C SER A 169 -11.96 -15.31 1.80
N LEU A 170 -11.42 -15.78 2.93
CA LEU A 170 -10.56 -16.97 3.00
C LEU A 170 -11.33 -18.11 3.61
N ALA A 171 -11.24 -19.29 3.02
CA ALA A 171 -11.74 -20.52 3.59
C ALA A 171 -10.61 -21.53 3.81
N VAL A 172 -10.91 -22.58 4.56
CA VAL A 172 -9.98 -23.70 4.78
C VAL A 172 -10.17 -24.74 3.68
N TYR A 173 -9.06 -25.20 3.11
CA TYR A 173 -9.01 -26.24 2.09
C TYR A 173 -8.03 -27.34 2.48
N ALA A 174 -8.37 -28.58 2.20
CA ALA A 174 -7.54 -29.76 2.44
C ALA A 174 -7.87 -30.86 1.43
N ALA A 175 -7.12 -31.96 1.48
CA ALA A 175 -7.50 -33.16 0.72
C ALA A 175 -8.87 -33.71 1.20
N LYS A 176 -9.61 -34.30 0.27
CA LYS A 176 -10.89 -34.98 0.60
C LYS A 176 -10.71 -36.02 1.70
N GLY A 177 -11.45 -35.84 2.79
CA GLY A 177 -11.37 -36.75 3.94
C GLY A 177 -10.12 -36.56 4.82
N PHE A 178 -9.38 -35.46 4.68
CA PHE A 178 -8.21 -35.14 5.52
C PHE A 178 -8.57 -34.99 6.99
N PHE A 179 -9.71 -34.37 7.28
CA PHE A 179 -10.28 -34.32 8.64
C PHE A 179 -11.34 -35.38 8.82
N PRO A 180 -11.24 -36.21 9.87
CA PRO A 180 -12.16 -37.38 10.08
C PRO A 180 -13.57 -36.98 10.51
N ALA A 181 -13.74 -35.74 10.99
CA ALA A 181 -15.02 -35.18 11.43
C ALA A 181 -15.18 -33.73 10.96
N MET A 182 -16.39 -33.36 10.58
CA MET A 182 -16.79 -32.01 10.20
C MET A 182 -17.89 -31.52 11.17
N PRO A 183 -17.87 -30.26 11.56
CA PRO A 183 -16.86 -29.26 11.25
C PRO A 183 -15.50 -29.55 11.92
N ALA A 184 -14.39 -29.27 11.23
CA ALA A 184 -13.05 -29.41 11.77
C ALA A 184 -12.82 -28.45 12.94
N SER A 185 -12.33 -28.97 14.05
CA SER A 185 -12.06 -28.18 15.25
C SER A 185 -10.73 -27.40 15.12
N ILE A 186 -10.60 -26.31 15.88
CA ILE A 186 -9.34 -25.55 15.96
C ILE A 186 -8.19 -26.46 16.39
N LEU A 187 -8.44 -27.44 17.28
CA LEU A 187 -7.41 -28.37 17.73
C LEU A 187 -6.93 -29.29 16.60
N GLN A 188 -7.84 -29.77 15.74
CA GLN A 188 -7.49 -30.59 14.58
C GLN A 188 -6.65 -29.78 13.57
N LEU A 189 -7.03 -28.52 13.31
CA LEU A 189 -6.25 -27.61 12.47
C LEU A 189 -4.87 -27.36 13.06
N ALA A 190 -4.78 -27.08 14.36
CA ALA A 190 -3.52 -26.79 15.04
C ALA A 190 -2.56 -27.99 15.07
N SER A 191 -3.07 -29.20 15.20
CA SER A 191 -2.28 -30.44 15.26
C SER A 191 -1.82 -30.94 13.88
N SER A 192 -2.42 -30.45 12.81
CA SER A 192 -2.10 -30.83 11.43
C SER A 192 -1.14 -29.83 10.78
N THR A 193 -0.46 -30.24 9.71
CA THR A 193 0.44 -29.32 8.97
C THR A 193 -0.38 -28.26 8.24
N GLN A 194 -0.02 -26.99 8.41
CA GLN A 194 -0.59 -25.88 7.65
C GLN A 194 0.32 -25.51 6.49
N LEU A 195 -0.22 -25.51 5.30
CA LEU A 195 0.44 -25.01 4.10
C LEU A 195 0.16 -23.52 4.01
N ILE A 196 1.23 -22.70 4.05
CA ILE A 196 1.13 -21.24 3.98
C ILE A 196 1.42 -20.83 2.56
N PRO A 197 0.40 -20.39 1.80
CA PRO A 197 0.59 -19.95 0.43
C PRO A 197 1.29 -18.59 0.43
N PHE A 198 2.22 -18.42 -0.52
CA PHE A 198 2.94 -17.19 -0.80
C PHE A 198 3.75 -16.62 0.37
N GLN A 199 5.05 -16.53 0.17
CA GLN A 199 6.02 -16.07 1.16
C GLN A 199 5.86 -14.58 1.55
N THR A 200 4.99 -13.87 0.86
CA THR A 200 4.84 -12.41 0.87
C THR A 200 3.83 -11.89 1.88
N MET A 201 3.30 -12.75 2.73
CA MET A 201 2.46 -12.29 3.84
C MET A 201 3.32 -11.56 4.86
N PRO A 202 2.96 -10.33 5.23
CA PRO A 202 3.61 -9.65 6.35
C PRO A 202 3.56 -10.53 7.60
N ASP A 203 4.62 -10.54 8.40
CA ASP A 203 4.76 -11.42 9.56
C ASP A 203 3.54 -11.39 10.51
N TRP A 204 2.93 -10.21 10.70
CA TRP A 204 1.74 -10.06 11.54
C TRP A 204 0.50 -10.77 10.96
N LEU A 205 0.33 -10.81 9.63
CA LEU A 205 -0.78 -11.52 8.98
C LEU A 205 -0.50 -13.01 8.94
N ALA A 206 0.75 -13.39 8.66
CA ALA A 206 1.20 -14.76 8.76
C ALA A 206 1.00 -15.32 10.18
N GLN A 207 1.30 -14.54 11.22
CA GLN A 207 1.04 -14.91 12.61
C GLN A 207 -0.45 -15.02 12.92
N ARG A 208 -1.28 -14.13 12.38
CA ARG A 208 -2.74 -14.16 12.61
C ARG A 208 -3.43 -15.31 11.91
N LEU A 209 -2.95 -15.72 10.74
CA LEU A 209 -3.47 -16.87 9.98
C LEU A 209 -2.77 -18.19 10.34
N ARG A 210 -1.71 -18.15 11.13
CA ARG A 210 -1.03 -19.34 11.59
C ARG A 210 -1.78 -19.92 12.77
N ILE A 211 -2.40 -21.07 12.54
CA ILE A 211 -3.08 -21.88 13.59
C ILE A 211 -2.18 -23.04 13.99
N ALA A 212 -1.50 -23.67 13.02
CA ALA A 212 -0.72 -24.87 13.26
C ALA A 212 0.72 -24.57 13.72
N ASP A 213 1.24 -25.46 14.57
CA ASP A 213 2.65 -25.43 14.98
C ASP A 213 3.57 -25.81 13.82
N ARG A 214 3.17 -26.81 13.03
CA ARG A 214 3.91 -27.23 11.83
C ARG A 214 3.41 -26.49 10.60
N THR A 215 4.32 -25.81 9.92
CA THR A 215 3.98 -25.04 8.71
C THR A 215 4.94 -25.34 7.57
N VAL A 216 4.41 -25.42 6.36
CA VAL A 216 5.18 -25.50 5.11
C VAL A 216 4.83 -24.28 4.26
N ARG A 217 5.80 -23.49 3.86
CA ARG A 217 5.60 -22.34 2.98
C ARG A 217 5.70 -22.76 1.52
N VAL A 218 4.73 -22.35 0.72
CA VAL A 218 4.65 -22.72 -0.70
C VAL A 218 4.44 -21.44 -1.52
N ASN A 219 5.39 -21.10 -2.35
CA ASN A 219 5.38 -19.83 -3.14
C ASN A 219 4.83 -20.00 -4.56
N GLU A 220 4.24 -21.15 -4.87
CA GLU A 220 3.75 -21.48 -6.20
C GLU A 220 2.42 -22.25 -6.08
N ILE A 221 1.40 -21.78 -6.83
CA ILE A 221 0.02 -22.26 -6.68
C ILE A 221 -0.16 -23.73 -7.13
N THR A 222 0.53 -24.13 -8.20
CA THR A 222 0.43 -25.51 -8.71
C THR A 222 1.09 -26.49 -7.76
N MET A 223 2.15 -26.08 -7.06
CA MET A 223 2.75 -26.91 -6.02
C MET A 223 1.87 -26.99 -4.78
N LEU A 224 1.21 -25.91 -4.41
CA LEU A 224 0.24 -25.89 -3.32
C LEU A 224 -0.94 -26.84 -3.59
N GLU A 225 -1.49 -26.81 -4.82
CA GLU A 225 -2.53 -27.73 -5.27
C GLU A 225 -2.12 -29.18 -5.08
N LYS A 226 -0.90 -29.53 -5.54
CA LYS A 226 -0.37 -30.90 -5.41
C LYS A 226 -0.19 -31.33 -3.96
N LEU A 227 0.32 -30.47 -3.09
CA LEU A 227 0.50 -30.77 -1.67
C LEU A 227 -0.85 -30.92 -0.95
N LEU A 228 -1.83 -30.06 -1.27
CA LEU A 228 -3.20 -30.22 -0.75
C LEU A 228 -3.81 -31.53 -1.20
N ALA A 229 -3.77 -31.85 -2.50
CA ALA A 229 -4.32 -33.09 -3.07
C ALA A 229 -3.63 -34.34 -2.51
N ALA A 230 -2.34 -34.28 -2.19
CA ALA A 230 -1.59 -35.38 -1.57
C ALA A 230 -1.92 -35.57 -0.07
N GLY A 231 -2.61 -34.62 0.57
CA GLY A 231 -2.91 -34.70 2.00
C GLY A 231 -1.74 -34.33 2.90
N ASP A 232 -0.79 -33.53 2.39
CA ASP A 232 0.39 -33.08 3.15
C ASP A 232 0.02 -31.98 4.18
N GLY A 233 -1.20 -31.43 4.10
CA GLY A 233 -1.70 -30.44 5.03
C GLY A 233 -2.98 -29.75 4.56
N TRP A 234 -3.29 -28.64 5.22
CA TRP A 234 -4.43 -27.78 4.92
C TRP A 234 -3.97 -26.33 4.73
N ALA A 235 -4.76 -25.51 4.03
CA ALA A 235 -4.42 -24.11 3.77
C ALA A 235 -5.63 -23.18 3.92
N PHE A 236 -5.38 -21.90 4.28
CA PHE A 236 -6.31 -20.82 4.01
C PHE A 236 -6.10 -20.33 2.57
N LEU A 237 -7.16 -20.38 1.78
CA LEU A 237 -7.15 -19.84 0.42
C LEU A 237 -8.34 -18.90 0.20
N PRO A 238 -8.20 -17.90 -0.67
CA PRO A 238 -9.34 -17.10 -1.10
C PRO A 238 -10.42 -17.95 -1.77
N ASP A 239 -11.68 -17.69 -1.45
CA ASP A 239 -12.83 -18.40 -2.02
C ASP A 239 -12.86 -18.32 -3.56
N HIS A 240 -12.43 -17.18 -4.11
CA HIS A 240 -12.36 -16.99 -5.56
C HIS A 240 -11.29 -17.86 -6.27
N PHE A 241 -10.43 -18.58 -5.54
CA PHE A 241 -9.54 -19.60 -6.13
C PHE A 241 -10.33 -20.86 -6.52
N GLN A 242 -11.54 -21.03 -5.94
CA GLN A 242 -12.37 -22.20 -6.19
C GLN A 242 -11.60 -23.52 -6.02
N ALA A 243 -10.78 -23.58 -4.94
CA ALA A 243 -9.86 -24.69 -4.73
C ALA A 243 -10.58 -26.03 -4.53
N GLU A 244 -11.88 -26.04 -4.24
CA GLU A 244 -12.74 -27.23 -4.27
C GLU A 244 -12.88 -27.84 -5.67
N SER A 245 -12.59 -27.09 -6.73
CA SER A 245 -12.52 -27.60 -8.09
C SER A 245 -11.22 -28.34 -8.41
N TRP A 246 -10.19 -28.21 -7.55
CA TRP A 246 -8.92 -28.90 -7.71
C TRP A 246 -9.07 -30.40 -7.44
N PRO A 247 -8.46 -31.25 -8.26
CA PRO A 247 -8.57 -32.69 -8.08
C PRO A 247 -8.16 -33.15 -6.69
N GLY A 248 -9.06 -33.81 -5.96
CA GLY A 248 -8.76 -34.35 -4.63
C GLY A 248 -8.83 -33.35 -3.48
N VAL A 249 -9.14 -32.08 -3.72
CA VAL A 249 -9.28 -31.04 -2.70
C VAL A 249 -10.74 -30.78 -2.38
N GLU A 250 -11.04 -30.41 -1.13
CA GLU A 250 -12.36 -29.97 -0.67
C GLU A 250 -12.26 -28.75 0.22
N ARG A 251 -13.35 -27.96 0.26
CA ARG A 251 -13.55 -26.91 1.26
C ARG A 251 -13.89 -27.59 2.60
N VAL A 252 -13.21 -27.17 3.65
CA VAL A 252 -13.35 -27.70 4.99
C VAL A 252 -14.31 -26.83 5.80
N GLU A 253 -15.43 -27.38 6.26
CA GLU A 253 -16.26 -26.73 7.28
C GLU A 253 -15.51 -26.68 8.60
N THR A 254 -15.55 -25.53 9.28
CA THR A 254 -14.80 -25.27 10.51
C THR A 254 -15.70 -24.81 11.65
N GLU A 255 -15.29 -25.03 12.90
CA GLU A 255 -16.04 -24.56 14.09
C GLU A 255 -16.22 -23.04 14.15
N PHE A 256 -15.37 -22.27 13.47
CA PHE A 256 -15.50 -20.80 13.41
C PHE A 256 -16.45 -20.33 12.27
N GLY A 257 -17.15 -21.26 11.62
CA GLY A 257 -18.23 -21.00 10.68
C GLY A 257 -17.79 -20.88 9.22
N ASP A 258 -18.79 -20.88 8.34
CA ASP A 258 -18.62 -20.86 6.88
C ASP A 258 -18.25 -19.47 6.33
N SER A 259 -18.47 -18.41 7.12
CA SER A 259 -18.28 -17.02 6.68
C SER A 259 -16.83 -16.62 6.46
N GLY A 260 -15.89 -17.57 6.60
CA GLY A 260 -14.49 -17.34 6.31
C GLY A 260 -13.86 -16.13 7.04
N LEU A 261 -12.57 -15.96 6.87
CA LEU A 261 -11.89 -14.77 7.33
C LEU A 261 -11.95 -13.71 6.22
N SER A 262 -12.73 -12.65 6.42
CA SER A 262 -12.78 -11.52 5.47
C SER A 262 -11.58 -10.60 5.65
N HIS A 263 -10.89 -10.32 4.55
CA HIS A 263 -9.74 -9.41 4.49
C HIS A 263 -10.02 -8.26 3.54
N PRO A 264 -10.04 -7.01 4.02
CA PRO A 264 -10.18 -5.87 3.14
C PRO A 264 -8.96 -5.73 2.22
N MET A 265 -9.24 -5.41 0.96
CA MET A 265 -8.24 -5.04 -0.05
C MET A 265 -8.19 -3.53 -0.19
N VAL A 266 -7.01 -2.98 -0.24
CA VAL A 266 -6.78 -1.54 -0.34
C VAL A 266 -5.96 -1.19 -1.55
N THR A 267 -6.36 -0.12 -2.21
CA THR A 267 -5.56 0.54 -3.23
C THR A 267 -4.59 1.50 -2.56
N LEU A 268 -3.32 1.43 -2.95
CA LEU A 268 -2.24 2.32 -2.55
C LEU A 268 -1.87 3.22 -3.72
N SER A 269 -1.63 4.50 -3.47
CA SER A 269 -1.15 5.45 -4.47
C SER A 269 -0.31 6.55 -3.83
N LYS A 270 0.64 7.09 -4.58
CA LYS A 270 1.39 8.27 -4.16
C LYS A 270 0.66 9.52 -4.63
N PRO A 271 0.34 10.47 -3.74
CA PRO A 271 -0.29 11.72 -4.12
C PRO A 271 0.50 12.44 -5.22
N GLY A 272 -0.20 12.83 -6.30
CA GLY A 272 0.37 13.61 -7.38
C GLY A 272 1.23 12.85 -8.40
N GLN A 273 1.38 11.55 -8.27
CA GLN A 273 2.06 10.75 -9.28
C GLN A 273 1.21 10.60 -10.55
N ILE A 274 -0.09 10.39 -10.37
CA ILE A 274 -1.07 10.29 -11.46
C ILE A 274 -1.87 11.60 -11.50
N ALA A 275 -2.10 12.14 -12.70
CA ALA A 275 -3.01 13.28 -12.88
C ALA A 275 -4.40 12.97 -12.29
N GLN A 276 -5.00 13.91 -11.54
CA GLN A 276 -6.27 13.70 -10.83
C GLN A 276 -7.39 13.13 -11.70
N PRO A 277 -7.63 13.58 -12.95
CA PRO A 277 -8.66 13.00 -13.80
C PRO A 277 -8.42 11.53 -14.11
N LEU A 278 -7.16 11.15 -14.36
CA LEU A 278 -6.79 9.76 -14.65
C LEU A 278 -6.88 8.88 -13.40
N LEU A 279 -6.43 9.39 -12.25
CA LEU A 279 -6.57 8.67 -10.97
C LEU A 279 -8.04 8.40 -10.64
N THR A 280 -8.91 9.39 -10.83
CA THR A 280 -10.35 9.22 -10.62
C THR A 280 -10.92 8.15 -11.55
N GLN A 281 -10.62 8.21 -12.85
CA GLN A 281 -11.07 7.20 -13.82
C GLN A 281 -10.58 5.78 -13.47
N LEU A 282 -9.36 5.67 -12.97
CA LEU A 282 -8.76 4.40 -12.55
C LEU A 282 -9.45 3.86 -11.29
N LEU A 283 -9.65 4.68 -10.27
CA LEU A 283 -10.33 4.28 -9.04
C LEU A 283 -11.80 3.91 -9.30
N ASP A 284 -12.49 4.60 -10.19
CA ASP A 284 -13.84 4.27 -10.60
C ASP A 284 -13.87 2.94 -11.37
N ALA A 285 -12.91 2.71 -12.28
CA ALA A 285 -12.78 1.44 -12.99
C ALA A 285 -12.48 0.27 -12.03
N MET A 286 -11.65 0.51 -11.00
CA MET A 286 -11.37 -0.50 -9.98
C MET A 286 -12.62 -0.83 -9.15
N GLN A 287 -13.41 0.16 -8.80
CA GLN A 287 -14.65 -0.04 -8.06
C GLN A 287 -15.71 -0.77 -8.89
N GLU A 288 -15.84 -0.41 -10.17
CA GLU A 288 -16.72 -1.08 -11.13
C GLU A 288 -16.28 -2.55 -11.37
N ALA A 289 -14.98 -2.77 -11.55
CA ALA A 289 -14.42 -4.10 -11.76
C ALA A 289 -14.54 -5.01 -10.54
N TRP A 290 -14.53 -4.45 -9.32
CA TRP A 290 -14.63 -5.23 -8.09
C TRP A 290 -15.98 -5.91 -7.94
N GLY A 291 -17.09 -5.34 -8.39
CA GLY A 291 -18.44 -5.90 -8.49
C GLY A 291 -18.89 -6.81 -7.31
N PRO A 292 -20.17 -7.16 -7.24
CA PRO A 292 -20.68 -8.04 -6.17
C PRO A 292 -20.13 -9.47 -6.23
N ASP A 293 -19.70 -9.97 -7.39
CA ASP A 293 -19.16 -11.32 -7.56
C ASP A 293 -17.71 -11.51 -7.07
N SER A 294 -17.02 -10.44 -6.69
CA SER A 294 -15.65 -10.49 -6.13
C SER A 294 -15.64 -10.53 -4.61
N ALA A 295 -16.81 -10.48 -3.98
CA ALA A 295 -17.00 -10.42 -2.52
C ALA A 295 -17.61 -11.72 -1.98
N GLY A 296 -17.56 -12.81 -2.77
CA GLY A 296 -18.03 -14.14 -2.39
C GLY A 296 -17.12 -14.83 -1.38
#